data_4e14f8defb0c2ee2ff05a3efdf3d4647
#
_entry.id   4e14f8defb0c2ee2ff05a3efdf3d4647
#
_cell.length_a   1.000
_cell.length_b   1.000
_cell.length_c   1.000
_cell.angle_alpha   90.00
_cell.angle_beta   90.00
_cell.angle_gamma   90.00
#
_symmetry.space_group_name_H-M   'P 1'
#
loop_
_entity.id
_entity.type
_entity.pdbx_description
1 polymer ?
#
loop_
_entity_poly.entity_id
_entity_poly.type
_entity_poly.pdbx_seq_one_letter_code
_entity_poly.pdbx_strand_id
1 'polypeptide(L)'
;MSKDRGVVKRAIVTPDKHVPLHDVLATSVVRQAIEIIQPDLYIDLGDLGEWGSVSHWQWKRKKKPPVEYIIPKVEKEIESVNLFLDEMDSSLNKAGCKKRHICAGNHDEWLDHFVSEYPYLDQYGFKKAIKADERGYIYHQAGDYLKIGKMFFYHG
;
A
#
# COMPACT_ATOMS: atom_id res chain seq x y z
N MET A 1 12.12 -30.04 -20.66
CA MET A 1 11.37 -29.53 -19.50
C MET A 1 10.81 -28.16 -19.87
N SER A 2 9.53 -28.07 -20.20
CA SER A 2 8.83 -26.82 -20.48
C SER A 2 8.78 -26.01 -19.18
N LYS A 3 9.41 -24.84 -19.16
CA LYS A 3 9.16 -23.85 -18.10
C LYS A 3 7.74 -23.34 -18.31
N ASP A 4 6.80 -23.88 -17.55
CA ASP A 4 5.45 -23.36 -17.46
C ASP A 4 5.55 -21.93 -16.87
N ARG A 5 5.70 -20.94 -17.75
CA ARG A 5 5.59 -19.53 -17.38
C ARG A 5 4.10 -19.31 -17.20
N GLY A 6 3.65 -19.40 -15.95
CA GLY A 6 2.26 -19.15 -15.60
C GLY A 6 1.79 -17.86 -16.26
N VAL A 7 0.94 -17.97 -17.27
CA VAL A 7 0.37 -16.83 -17.96
C VAL A 7 -0.66 -16.21 -17.03
N VAL A 8 -0.38 -15.00 -16.53
CA VAL A 8 -1.39 -14.21 -15.81
C VAL A 8 -2.51 -13.88 -16.78
N LYS A 9 -3.70 -14.36 -16.52
CA LYS A 9 -4.87 -14.17 -17.39
C LYS A 9 -5.72 -12.99 -16.98
N ARG A 10 -5.82 -12.73 -15.66
CA ARG A 10 -6.65 -11.68 -15.07
C ARG A 10 -5.87 -10.95 -13.98
N ALA A 11 -5.81 -9.65 -14.06
CA ALA A 11 -5.21 -8.81 -13.03
C ALA A 11 -6.20 -7.72 -12.60
N ILE A 12 -6.21 -7.40 -11.32
CA ILE A 12 -6.84 -6.19 -10.80
C ILE A 12 -5.75 -5.27 -10.30
N VAL A 13 -5.82 -4.02 -10.72
CA VAL A 13 -4.86 -2.97 -10.39
C VAL A 13 -5.63 -1.81 -9.76
N THR A 14 -5.19 -1.35 -8.60
CA THR A 14 -5.86 -0.27 -7.88
C THR A 14 -4.86 0.77 -7.39
N PRO A 15 -5.01 2.07 -7.73
CA PRO A 15 -4.17 3.16 -7.24
C PRO A 15 -4.88 3.99 -6.16
N ASP A 16 -4.16 4.89 -5.51
CA ASP A 16 -4.62 6.12 -4.86
C ASP A 16 -5.80 5.95 -3.89
N LYS A 17 -5.67 5.09 -2.86
CA LYS A 17 -6.73 4.91 -1.85
C LYS A 17 -6.76 6.05 -0.85
N HIS A 18 -5.58 6.56 -0.44
CA HIS A 18 -5.46 7.62 0.56
C HIS A 18 -6.27 7.36 1.84
N VAL A 19 -6.12 6.14 2.38
CA VAL A 19 -6.82 5.76 3.63
C VAL A 19 -6.40 6.71 4.77
N PRO A 20 -7.31 7.28 5.55
CA PRO A 20 -8.74 6.94 5.67
C PRO A 20 -9.68 7.77 4.81
N LEU A 21 -9.18 8.58 3.86
CA LEU A 21 -9.98 9.50 3.05
C LEU A 21 -10.64 8.83 1.81
N HIS A 22 -10.39 7.53 1.63
CA HIS A 22 -10.89 6.75 0.50
C HIS A 22 -12.43 6.72 0.41
N ASP A 23 -12.95 6.56 -0.79
CA ASP A 23 -14.36 6.30 -1.02
C ASP A 23 -14.70 4.85 -0.63
N VAL A 24 -15.44 4.72 0.48
CA VAL A 24 -15.82 3.41 1.05
C VAL A 24 -16.72 2.61 0.09
N LEU A 25 -17.59 3.28 -0.68
CA LEU A 25 -18.47 2.61 -1.64
C LEU A 25 -17.65 2.10 -2.83
N ALA A 26 -16.77 2.92 -3.38
CA ALA A 26 -15.88 2.53 -4.48
C ALA A 26 -14.99 1.35 -4.09
N THR A 27 -14.39 1.38 -2.91
CA THR A 27 -13.56 0.27 -2.42
C THR A 27 -14.35 -0.99 -2.14
N SER A 28 -15.60 -0.87 -1.70
CA SER A 28 -16.53 -2.01 -1.57
C SER A 28 -16.81 -2.67 -2.92
N VAL A 29 -17.05 -1.87 -3.97
CA VAL A 29 -17.24 -2.38 -5.34
C VAL A 29 -15.97 -3.09 -5.84
N VAL A 30 -14.79 -2.53 -5.58
CA VAL A 30 -13.51 -3.19 -5.93
C VAL A 30 -13.40 -4.56 -5.25
N ARG A 31 -13.71 -4.66 -3.95
CA ARG A 31 -13.68 -5.95 -3.23
C ARG A 31 -14.67 -6.97 -3.82
N GLN A 32 -15.88 -6.54 -4.16
CA GLN A 32 -16.85 -7.40 -4.85
C GLN A 32 -16.33 -7.85 -6.22
N ALA A 33 -15.72 -6.94 -6.99
CA ALA A 33 -15.11 -7.28 -8.27
C ALA A 33 -13.98 -8.31 -8.12
N ILE A 34 -13.14 -8.20 -7.07
CA ILE A 34 -12.11 -9.21 -6.76
C ILE A 34 -12.74 -10.59 -6.54
N GLU A 35 -13.80 -10.67 -5.72
CA GLU A 35 -14.47 -11.93 -5.41
C GLU A 35 -15.16 -12.56 -6.64
N ILE A 36 -15.71 -11.74 -7.55
CA ILE A 36 -16.37 -12.20 -8.78
C ILE A 36 -15.35 -12.61 -9.85
N ILE A 37 -14.35 -11.75 -10.10
CA ILE A 37 -13.36 -11.94 -11.18
C ILE A 37 -12.37 -13.03 -10.83
N GLN A 38 -12.08 -13.22 -9.55
CA GLN A 38 -11.05 -14.15 -9.05
C GLN A 38 -9.71 -13.95 -9.78
N PRO A 39 -9.05 -12.79 -9.60
CA PRO A 39 -7.85 -12.45 -10.35
C PRO A 39 -6.68 -13.37 -10.00
N ASP A 40 -5.85 -13.66 -11.00
CA ASP A 40 -4.59 -14.39 -10.81
C ASP A 40 -3.52 -13.49 -10.16
N LEU A 41 -3.70 -12.17 -10.28
CA LEU A 41 -2.76 -11.14 -9.83
C LEU A 41 -3.51 -9.91 -9.30
N TYR A 42 -3.08 -9.42 -8.16
CA TYR A 42 -3.49 -8.12 -7.62
C TYR A 42 -2.28 -7.19 -7.53
N ILE A 43 -2.44 -5.96 -7.96
CA ILE A 43 -1.41 -4.91 -7.88
C ILE A 43 -2.02 -3.68 -7.22
N ASP A 44 -1.45 -3.29 -6.09
CA ASP A 44 -1.64 -2.00 -5.48
C ASP A 44 -0.57 -1.04 -6.02
N LEU A 45 -0.99 0.05 -6.66
CA LEU A 45 -0.04 1.01 -7.27
C LEU A 45 0.38 2.14 -6.34
N GLY A 46 0.08 2.05 -5.05
CA GLY A 46 0.57 3.01 -4.08
C GLY A 46 -0.41 4.12 -3.75
N ASP A 47 0.07 5.08 -2.98
CA ASP A 47 -0.71 6.06 -2.24
C ASP A 47 -1.84 5.37 -1.47
N LEU A 48 -1.44 4.31 -0.77
CA LEU A 48 -2.34 3.49 0.04
C LEU A 48 -2.89 4.28 1.22
N GLY A 49 -2.02 4.98 1.95
CA GLY A 49 -2.38 5.84 3.05
C GLY A 49 -2.20 7.32 2.74
N GLU A 50 -2.94 8.18 3.42
CA GLU A 50 -2.80 9.63 3.29
C GLU A 50 -1.53 10.15 3.97
N TRP A 51 -1.15 9.56 5.10
CA TRP A 51 0.05 9.87 5.90
C TRP A 51 0.22 11.37 6.20
N GLY A 52 -0.89 12.06 6.38
CA GLY A 52 -0.92 13.50 6.61
C GLY A 52 -0.10 13.93 7.83
N SER A 53 0.01 13.07 8.85
CA SER A 53 0.77 13.36 10.07
C SER A 53 2.28 13.54 9.84
N VAL A 54 2.83 12.94 8.80
CA VAL A 54 4.27 13.01 8.44
C VAL A 54 4.52 13.79 7.15
N SER A 55 3.47 14.28 6.50
CA SER A 55 3.59 15.07 5.28
C SER A 55 4.42 16.34 5.51
N HIS A 56 5.49 16.51 4.71
CA HIS A 56 6.29 17.73 4.77
C HIS A 56 5.49 18.99 4.40
N TRP A 57 4.41 18.86 3.62
CA TRP A 57 3.53 19.97 3.26
C TRP A 57 2.82 20.57 4.45
N GLN A 58 2.49 19.76 5.47
CA GLN A 58 1.82 20.21 6.69
C GLN A 58 2.68 21.20 7.48
N TRP A 59 4.01 21.05 7.40
CA TRP A 59 4.97 21.83 8.18
C TRP A 59 5.68 22.92 7.38
N LYS A 60 5.41 23.05 6.08
CA LYS A 60 6.07 24.00 5.19
C LYS A 60 6.00 25.46 5.68
N ARG A 61 4.95 25.83 6.40
CA ARG A 61 4.72 27.18 6.96
C ARG A 61 4.54 27.21 8.48
N LYS A 62 4.77 26.11 9.16
CA LYS A 62 4.56 25.96 10.62
C LYS A 62 5.76 25.25 11.21
N LYS A 63 6.06 25.53 12.48
CA LYS A 63 7.07 24.77 13.21
C LYS A 63 6.61 23.32 13.38
N LYS A 64 7.45 22.36 12.94
CA LYS A 64 7.20 20.93 13.16
C LYS A 64 7.18 20.66 14.68
N PRO A 65 6.15 20.00 15.21
CA PRO A 65 6.10 19.66 16.64
C PRO A 65 7.15 18.62 16.99
N PRO A 66 7.48 18.44 18.27
CA PRO A 66 8.27 17.31 18.74
C PRO A 66 7.69 15.97 18.27
N VAL A 67 8.56 15.01 18.01
CA VAL A 67 8.20 13.70 17.44
C VAL A 67 7.17 12.94 18.28
N GLU A 68 7.22 13.12 19.60
CA GLU A 68 6.28 12.50 20.56
C GLU A 68 4.82 12.90 20.31
N TYR A 69 4.57 14.06 19.69
CA TYR A 69 3.22 14.51 19.29
C TYR A 69 2.82 13.99 17.89
N ILE A 70 3.79 13.55 17.09
CA ILE A 70 3.55 12.99 15.75
C ILE A 70 3.21 11.50 15.85
N ILE A 71 3.95 10.75 16.66
CA ILE A 71 3.83 9.30 16.79
C ILE A 71 2.37 8.81 16.97
N PRO A 72 1.57 9.32 17.91
CA PRO A 72 0.20 8.80 18.10
C PRO A 72 -0.70 9.01 16.86
N LYS A 73 -0.40 10.02 16.04
CA LYS A 73 -1.13 10.26 14.78
C LYS A 73 -0.72 9.26 13.70
N VAL A 74 0.59 9.00 13.59
CA VAL A 74 1.14 7.98 12.69
C VAL A 74 0.55 6.62 13.02
N GLU A 75 0.54 6.25 14.31
CA GLU A 75 -0.02 4.97 14.76
C GLU A 75 -1.50 4.82 14.38
N LYS A 76 -2.30 5.88 14.53
CA LYS A 76 -3.71 5.88 14.14
C LYS A 76 -3.90 5.74 12.62
N GLU A 77 -3.05 6.39 11.82
CA GLU A 77 -3.06 6.25 10.37
C GLU A 77 -2.67 4.82 9.96
N ILE A 78 -1.62 4.25 10.58
CA ILE A 78 -1.20 2.86 10.37
C ILE A 78 -2.32 1.87 10.73
N GLU A 79 -2.99 2.07 11.86
CA GLU A 79 -4.13 1.25 12.27
C GLU A 79 -5.24 1.28 11.21
N SER A 80 -5.61 2.46 10.73
CA SER A 80 -6.64 2.65 9.71
C SER A 80 -6.27 1.93 8.40
N VAL A 81 -5.02 2.04 7.96
CA VAL A 81 -4.53 1.37 6.75
C VAL A 81 -4.51 -0.15 6.94
N ASN A 82 -4.11 -0.66 8.10
CA ASN A 82 -4.11 -2.09 8.36
C ASN A 82 -5.54 -2.67 8.39
N LEU A 83 -6.51 -1.96 8.98
CA LEU A 83 -7.93 -2.37 8.92
C LEU A 83 -8.45 -2.44 7.48
N PHE A 84 -8.11 -1.44 6.66
CA PHE A 84 -8.45 -1.45 5.23
C PHE A 84 -7.83 -2.66 4.50
N LEU A 85 -6.54 -2.93 4.77
CA LEU A 85 -5.85 -4.08 4.17
C LEU A 85 -6.44 -5.42 4.65
N ASP A 86 -6.87 -5.53 5.91
CA ASP A 86 -7.53 -6.75 6.42
C ASP A 86 -8.79 -7.08 5.61
N GLU A 87 -9.60 -6.06 5.29
CA GLU A 87 -10.77 -6.23 4.44
C GLU A 87 -10.41 -6.61 2.99
N MET A 88 -9.39 -5.97 2.43
CA MET A 88 -8.89 -6.27 1.08
C MET A 88 -8.32 -7.69 1.01
N ASP A 89 -7.49 -8.07 1.98
CA ASP A 89 -6.89 -9.40 2.09
C ASP A 89 -7.95 -10.49 2.24
N SER A 90 -9.03 -10.21 2.98
CA SER A 90 -10.17 -11.12 3.10
C SER A 90 -10.79 -11.43 1.73
N SER A 91 -11.05 -10.39 0.91
CA SER A 91 -11.61 -10.59 -0.44
C SER A 91 -10.62 -11.28 -1.38
N LEU A 92 -9.33 -10.93 -1.32
CA LEU A 92 -8.28 -11.59 -2.09
C LEU A 92 -8.11 -13.07 -1.72
N ASN A 93 -8.22 -13.40 -0.43
CA ASN A 93 -8.16 -14.78 0.06
C ASN A 93 -9.37 -15.60 -0.42
N LYS A 94 -10.59 -15.06 -0.31
CA LYS A 94 -11.81 -15.69 -0.85
C LYS A 94 -11.70 -15.94 -2.35
N ALA A 95 -11.12 -14.99 -3.09
CA ALA A 95 -10.90 -15.10 -4.53
C ALA A 95 -9.77 -16.07 -4.92
N GLY A 96 -9.00 -16.57 -3.96
CA GLY A 96 -7.83 -17.42 -4.22
C GLY A 96 -6.64 -16.69 -4.87
N CYS A 97 -6.61 -15.36 -4.82
CA CYS A 97 -5.54 -14.55 -5.38
C CYS A 97 -4.27 -14.66 -4.53
N LYS A 98 -3.30 -15.42 -5.00
CA LYS A 98 -2.03 -15.68 -4.27
C LYS A 98 -0.91 -14.73 -4.64
N LYS A 99 -0.96 -14.13 -5.82
CA LYS A 99 0.09 -13.24 -6.31
C LYS A 99 -0.34 -11.79 -6.10
N ARG A 100 0.31 -11.13 -5.15
CA ARG A 100 -0.03 -9.77 -4.73
C ARG A 100 1.20 -8.89 -4.72
N HIS A 101 1.11 -7.74 -5.34
CA HIS A 101 2.16 -6.74 -5.35
C HIS A 101 1.64 -5.45 -4.73
N ILE A 102 2.51 -4.73 -4.05
CA ILE A 102 2.26 -3.39 -3.57
C ILE A 102 3.45 -2.51 -3.94
N CYS A 103 3.17 -1.45 -4.70
CA CYS A 103 4.14 -0.43 -5.06
C CYS A 103 3.93 0.76 -4.14
N ALA A 104 4.97 1.26 -3.50
CA ALA A 104 4.85 2.47 -2.70
C ALA A 104 4.63 3.69 -3.60
N GLY A 105 3.67 4.53 -3.23
CA GLY A 105 3.45 5.83 -3.83
C GLY A 105 4.26 6.93 -3.13
N ASN A 106 4.11 8.16 -3.59
CA ASN A 106 4.82 9.29 -3.00
C ASN A 106 4.33 9.64 -1.59
N HIS A 107 3.06 9.41 -1.26
CA HIS A 107 2.57 9.55 0.12
C HIS A 107 3.16 8.46 1.02
N ASP A 108 3.21 7.23 0.54
CA ASP A 108 3.76 6.09 1.28
C ASP A 108 5.25 6.30 1.62
N GLU A 109 6.01 6.93 0.71
CA GLU A 109 7.42 7.28 0.91
C GLU A 109 7.62 8.27 2.07
N TRP A 110 6.61 9.08 2.45
CA TRP A 110 6.74 10.00 3.58
C TRP A 110 6.99 9.28 4.90
N LEU A 111 6.48 8.06 5.08
CA LEU A 111 6.81 7.24 6.25
C LEU A 111 8.29 6.85 6.26
N ASP A 112 8.85 6.49 5.10
CA ASP A 112 10.26 6.13 4.99
C ASP A 112 11.17 7.35 5.21
N HIS A 113 10.75 8.54 4.74
CA HIS A 113 11.42 9.80 5.07
C HIS A 113 11.35 10.11 6.56
N PHE A 114 10.20 9.92 7.20
CA PHE A 114 10.04 10.11 8.64
C PHE A 114 10.97 9.20 9.44
N VAL A 115 11.08 7.94 9.06
CA VAL A 115 11.98 6.99 9.71
C VAL A 115 13.46 7.35 9.46
N SER A 116 13.81 7.89 8.29
CA SER A 116 15.18 8.32 8.03
C SER A 116 15.60 9.51 8.89
N GLU A 117 14.64 10.38 9.30
CA GLU A 117 14.91 11.43 10.30
C GLU A 117 15.01 10.87 11.73
N TYR A 118 14.31 9.76 12.03
CA TYR A 118 14.22 9.14 13.34
C TYR A 118 14.48 7.63 13.26
N PRO A 119 15.75 7.18 13.07
CA PRO A 119 16.06 5.76 12.78
C PRO A 119 15.63 4.76 13.86
N TYR A 120 15.43 5.21 15.11
CA TYR A 120 14.93 4.37 16.21
C TYR A 120 13.42 4.07 16.10
N LEU A 121 12.71 4.69 15.13
CA LEU A 121 11.30 4.48 14.81
C LEU A 121 11.12 3.62 13.53
N ASP A 122 12.08 2.75 13.22
CA ASP A 122 12.13 1.99 11.96
C ASP A 122 10.91 1.07 11.73
N GLN A 123 10.17 0.74 12.79
CA GLN A 123 8.91 -0.01 12.72
C GLN A 123 7.80 0.75 11.96
N TYR A 124 7.89 2.07 11.86
CA TYR A 124 6.93 2.91 11.14
C TYR A 124 7.26 3.10 9.66
N GLY A 125 8.39 2.60 9.15
CA GLY A 125 8.66 2.57 7.72
C GLY A 125 7.56 1.83 6.95
N PHE A 126 7.19 2.33 5.77
CA PHE A 126 5.96 1.91 5.07
C PHE A 126 5.82 0.39 4.97
N LYS A 127 6.83 -0.31 4.48
CA LYS A 127 6.81 -1.76 4.33
C LYS A 127 6.47 -2.50 5.63
N LYS A 128 7.09 -2.06 6.75
CA LYS A 128 6.88 -2.66 8.08
C LYS A 128 5.53 -2.26 8.66
N ALA A 129 5.16 -0.98 8.53
CA ALA A 129 3.92 -0.44 9.04
C ALA A 129 2.69 -1.17 8.49
N ILE A 130 2.69 -1.50 7.19
CA ILE A 130 1.60 -2.24 6.55
C ILE A 130 1.73 -3.77 6.66
N LYS A 131 2.82 -4.27 7.28
CA LYS A 131 3.11 -5.71 7.43
C LYS A 131 3.13 -6.44 6.08
N ALA A 132 3.77 -5.85 5.07
CA ALA A 132 3.71 -6.34 3.69
C ALA A 132 4.14 -7.80 3.56
N ASP A 133 5.24 -8.20 4.18
CA ASP A 133 5.76 -9.58 4.11
C ASP A 133 4.80 -10.57 4.79
N GLU A 134 4.25 -10.24 5.97
CA GLU A 134 3.32 -11.08 6.72
C GLU A 134 2.00 -11.30 5.97
N ARG A 135 1.55 -10.28 5.20
CA ARG A 135 0.36 -10.32 4.35
C ARG A 135 0.61 -11.04 3.02
N GLY A 136 1.86 -11.37 2.71
CA GLY A 136 2.24 -12.04 1.47
C GLY A 136 2.28 -11.11 0.25
N TYR A 137 2.45 -9.81 0.44
CA TYR A 137 2.69 -8.86 -0.65
C TYR A 137 4.16 -8.85 -1.06
N ILE A 138 4.40 -8.82 -2.38
CA ILE A 138 5.71 -8.50 -2.95
C ILE A 138 5.79 -6.97 -3.00
N TYR A 139 6.66 -6.40 -2.17
CA TYR A 139 6.81 -4.97 -2.01
C TYR A 139 7.77 -4.38 -3.05
N HIS A 140 7.40 -3.22 -3.59
CA HIS A 140 8.24 -2.39 -4.47
C HIS A 140 8.33 -0.98 -3.89
N GLN A 141 9.56 -0.46 -3.77
CA GLN A 141 9.77 0.90 -3.21
C GLN A 141 9.25 1.96 -4.18
N ALA A 142 9.07 3.18 -3.64
CA ALA A 142 8.72 4.33 -4.46
C ALA A 142 9.74 4.54 -5.59
N GLY A 143 9.23 4.75 -6.80
CA GLY A 143 10.04 4.90 -8.00
C GLY A 143 10.48 3.60 -8.69
N ASP A 144 10.26 2.44 -8.08
CA ASP A 144 10.51 1.15 -8.72
C ASP A 144 9.45 0.81 -9.78
N TYR A 145 9.88 0.08 -10.80
CA TYR A 145 8.99 -0.46 -11.81
C TYR A 145 8.71 -1.95 -11.57
N LEU A 146 7.43 -2.29 -11.48
CA LEU A 146 7.00 -3.68 -11.55
C LEU A 146 6.77 -4.07 -13.01
N LYS A 147 7.53 -5.07 -13.49
CA LYS A 147 7.36 -5.60 -14.84
C LYS A 147 6.62 -6.94 -14.83
N ILE A 148 5.51 -7.01 -15.52
CA ILE A 148 4.73 -8.23 -15.73
C ILE A 148 4.58 -8.47 -17.24
N GLY A 149 5.26 -9.47 -17.76
CA GLY A 149 5.30 -9.71 -19.22
C GLY A 149 5.92 -8.51 -19.95
N LYS A 150 5.11 -7.83 -20.78
CA LYS A 150 5.51 -6.62 -21.51
C LYS A 150 5.01 -5.31 -20.87
N MET A 151 4.22 -5.39 -19.80
CA MET A 151 3.67 -4.24 -19.12
C MET A 151 4.55 -3.81 -17.96
N PHE A 152 4.59 -2.50 -17.74
CA PHE A 152 5.26 -1.88 -16.59
C PHE A 152 4.21 -1.18 -15.76
N PHE A 153 4.31 -1.36 -14.45
CA PHE A 153 3.45 -0.76 -13.46
C PHE A 153 4.31 0.04 -12.50
N TYR A 154 3.92 1.25 -12.22
CA TYR A 154 4.57 2.12 -11.24
C TYR A 154 3.57 3.18 -10.79
N HIS A 155 3.84 3.78 -9.65
CA HIS A 155 3.11 4.95 -9.18
C HIS A 155 3.68 6.19 -9.89
N GLY A 156 2.82 7.06 -10.46
CA GLY A 156 3.22 8.22 -11.25
C GLY A 156 2.55 9.51 -10.81
#